data_50be0be01e78b7c3161e81f64f59b228
#
_entry.id   50be0be01e78b7c3161e81f64f59b228
#
_cell.length_a   1.000
_cell.length_b   1.000
_cell.length_c   1.000
_cell.angle_alpha   90.00
_cell.angle_beta   90.00
_cell.angle_gamma   90.00
#
_symmetry.space_group_name_H-M   'P 1'
#
loop_
_entity.id
_entity.type
_entity.pdbx_description
1 polymer ?
#
loop_
_entity_poly.entity_id
_entity_poly.type
_entity_poly.pdbx_seq_one_letter_code
_entity_poly.pdbx_strand_id
1 'polypeptide(L)'
;MADLSVDMCGIKSPNPFWLASAPPTNGGEQIMRAFDAGWGGAVWKTLGNPIVNVSSRFGGLDYGGRKIIGFNNIELITDRPLETNLKEMYEVKKRYPKHAVIASLMVETKEEWKEIIQRAEDAGADGLELNFGCPHGMCERGMGSSVGQEPKVLQEITSWVKAYAKTPVLV
;
A
#
# COMPACT_ATOMS: atom_id res chain seq x y z
N MET A 1 10.62 19.36 -23.91
CA MET A 1 10.88 18.54 -22.69
C MET A 1 10.94 17.08 -23.10
N ALA A 2 11.80 16.28 -22.48
CA ALA A 2 11.80 14.83 -22.73
C ALA A 2 10.47 14.21 -22.27
N ASP A 3 9.98 13.23 -23.01
CA ASP A 3 8.86 12.40 -22.59
C ASP A 3 9.37 11.40 -21.55
N LEU A 4 8.81 11.46 -20.33
CA LEU A 4 9.14 10.58 -19.21
C LEU A 4 8.06 9.53 -18.97
N SER A 5 7.05 9.44 -19.84
CA SER A 5 5.98 8.45 -19.68
C SER A 5 6.54 7.02 -19.72
N VAL A 6 5.98 6.16 -18.89
CA VAL A 6 6.37 4.76 -18.78
C VAL A 6 5.15 3.84 -18.85
N ASP A 7 5.41 2.63 -19.32
CA ASP A 7 4.50 1.49 -19.25
C ASP A 7 5.23 0.35 -18.52
N MET A 8 4.77 0.04 -17.30
CA MET A 8 5.32 -1.05 -16.49
C MET A 8 4.31 -2.19 -16.44
N CYS A 9 4.53 -3.23 -17.24
CA CYS A 9 3.65 -4.39 -17.31
C CYS A 9 2.17 -4.05 -17.61
N GLY A 10 1.92 -2.98 -18.41
CA GLY A 10 0.59 -2.49 -18.72
C GLY A 10 0.10 -1.36 -17.83
N ILE A 11 0.80 -1.05 -16.74
CA ILE A 11 0.50 0.10 -15.88
C ILE A 11 1.18 1.33 -16.46
N LYS A 12 0.38 2.26 -16.95
CA LYS A 12 0.86 3.50 -17.58
C LYS A 12 0.91 4.64 -16.58
N SER A 13 1.96 5.45 -16.66
CA SER A 13 2.07 6.68 -15.87
C SER A 13 2.84 7.77 -16.62
N PRO A 14 2.64 9.07 -16.27
CA PRO A 14 3.31 10.19 -16.93
C PRO A 14 4.82 10.24 -16.68
N ASN A 15 5.32 9.56 -15.66
CA ASN A 15 6.75 9.40 -15.38
C ASN A 15 6.97 8.21 -14.40
N PRO A 16 8.22 7.72 -14.24
CA PRO A 16 8.53 6.55 -13.41
C PRO A 16 8.63 6.84 -11.90
N PHE A 17 8.38 8.06 -11.46
CA PHE A 17 8.52 8.44 -10.05
C PHE A 17 7.19 8.20 -9.31
N TRP A 18 7.16 7.13 -8.51
CA TRP A 18 5.98 6.75 -7.75
C TRP A 18 6.25 6.79 -6.26
N LEU A 19 5.26 7.20 -5.48
CA LEU A 19 5.30 7.09 -4.04
C LEU A 19 5.09 5.63 -3.62
N ALA A 20 5.93 5.14 -2.72
CA ALA A 20 5.76 3.82 -2.11
C ALA A 20 4.59 3.79 -1.11
N SER A 21 4.11 2.58 -0.80
CA SER A 21 3.14 2.33 0.26
C SER A 21 3.71 2.75 1.63
N ALA A 22 3.26 3.90 2.13
CA ALA A 22 3.79 4.54 3.34
C ALA A 22 2.79 5.58 3.89
N PRO A 23 3.06 6.24 5.04
CA PRO A 23 2.20 7.31 5.55
C PRO A 23 1.80 8.39 4.53
N PRO A 24 2.67 8.83 3.60
CA PRO A 24 2.29 9.81 2.58
C PRO A 24 1.22 9.33 1.58
N THR A 25 0.94 8.04 1.52
CA THR A 25 -0.08 7.46 0.63
C THR A 25 -1.26 6.86 1.40
N ASN A 26 -1.48 7.28 2.66
CA ASN A 26 -2.56 6.78 3.51
C ASN A 26 -3.93 7.42 3.22
N GLY A 27 -4.03 8.29 2.23
CA GLY A 27 -5.30 8.94 1.87
C GLY A 27 -5.25 9.65 0.53
N GLY A 28 -6.43 9.82 -0.07
CA GLY A 28 -6.58 10.38 -1.41
C GLY A 28 -6.08 11.82 -1.52
N GLU A 29 -6.31 12.66 -0.53
CA GLU A 29 -5.84 14.05 -0.53
C GLU A 29 -4.31 14.14 -0.60
N GLN A 30 -3.61 13.28 0.14
CA GLN A 30 -2.14 13.24 0.15
C GLN A 30 -1.61 12.82 -1.22
N ILE A 31 -2.21 11.80 -1.83
CA ILE A 31 -1.86 11.31 -3.16
C ILE A 31 -2.15 12.39 -4.23
N MET A 32 -3.31 13.03 -4.17
CA MET A 32 -3.64 14.11 -5.12
C MET A 32 -2.63 15.27 -5.05
N ARG A 33 -2.22 15.68 -3.86
CA ARG A 33 -1.17 16.70 -3.69
C ARG A 33 0.18 16.25 -4.28
N ALA A 34 0.51 14.98 -4.15
CA ALA A 34 1.73 14.45 -4.77
C ALA A 34 1.63 14.47 -6.30
N PHE A 35 0.48 14.11 -6.87
CA PHE A 35 0.27 14.18 -8.32
C PHE A 35 0.31 15.62 -8.84
N ASP A 36 -0.28 16.56 -8.12
CA ASP A 36 -0.16 18.00 -8.43
C ASP A 36 1.30 18.51 -8.35
N ALA A 37 2.12 17.89 -7.50
CA ALA A 37 3.56 18.18 -7.40
C ALA A 37 4.42 17.45 -8.46
N GLY A 38 3.80 16.64 -9.34
CA GLY A 38 4.47 16.01 -10.49
C GLY A 38 4.83 14.53 -10.31
N TRP A 39 4.40 13.85 -9.25
CA TRP A 39 4.57 12.40 -9.12
C TRP A 39 3.73 11.66 -10.16
N GLY A 40 4.31 10.63 -10.79
CA GLY A 40 3.67 9.84 -11.85
C GLY A 40 2.71 8.77 -11.34
N GLY A 41 2.90 8.31 -10.11
CA GLY A 41 2.08 7.27 -9.51
C GLY A 41 2.20 7.21 -8.00
N ALA A 42 1.38 6.35 -7.40
CA ALA A 42 1.43 6.08 -5.96
C ALA A 42 0.99 4.64 -5.68
N VAL A 43 1.68 4.01 -4.74
CA VAL A 43 1.23 2.78 -4.12
C VAL A 43 0.47 3.15 -2.86
N TRP A 44 -0.81 2.84 -2.81
CA TRP A 44 -1.68 3.15 -1.67
C TRP A 44 -1.19 2.42 -0.42
N LYS A 45 -1.21 3.09 0.74
CA LYS A 45 -0.84 2.45 2.00
C LYS A 45 -1.63 1.18 2.20
N THR A 46 -0.95 0.10 2.53
CA THR A 46 -1.47 -1.28 2.54
C THR A 46 -2.87 -1.37 3.14
N LEU A 47 -3.78 -1.87 2.33
CA LEU A 47 -5.19 -2.14 2.65
C LEU A 47 -5.32 -3.53 3.27
N GLY A 48 -6.24 -3.67 4.19
CA GLY A 48 -6.56 -4.90 4.89
C GLY A 48 -7.53 -4.59 6.03
N ASN A 49 -7.61 -5.49 7.00
CA ASN A 49 -8.35 -5.24 8.23
C ASN A 49 -7.61 -4.16 9.04
N PRO A 50 -8.20 -2.98 9.28
CA PRO A 50 -7.51 -1.88 9.93
C PRO A 50 -7.00 -2.28 11.31
N ILE A 51 -5.78 -1.83 11.64
CA ILE A 51 -5.19 -2.02 12.95
C ILE A 51 -5.10 -0.67 13.63
N VAL A 52 -5.69 -0.57 14.81
CA VAL A 52 -5.54 0.63 15.64
C VAL A 52 -4.10 0.65 16.19
N ASN A 53 -3.33 1.62 15.73
CA ASN A 53 -1.99 1.86 16.23
C ASN A 53 -2.07 2.62 17.56
N VAL A 54 -1.84 1.92 18.66
CA VAL A 54 -1.90 2.46 20.02
C VAL A 54 -0.54 2.89 20.57
N SER A 55 0.54 2.67 19.84
CA SER A 55 1.88 2.99 20.26
C SER A 55 2.31 4.39 19.86
N SER A 56 3.03 5.09 20.74
CA SER A 56 3.64 6.37 20.42
C SER A 56 4.82 6.19 19.45
N ARG A 57 4.88 7.03 18.43
CA ARG A 57 6.01 7.11 17.50
C ARG A 57 7.17 7.94 18.04
N PHE A 58 6.98 8.52 19.23
CA PHE A 58 7.94 9.41 19.85
C PHE A 58 8.36 8.84 21.20
N GLY A 59 9.63 8.79 21.45
CA GLY A 59 10.22 8.53 22.76
C GLY A 59 10.98 9.75 23.22
N GLY A 60 10.96 10.05 24.53
CA GLY A 60 11.77 11.11 25.12
C GLY A 60 12.74 10.54 26.16
N LEU A 61 13.98 10.99 26.15
CA LEU A 61 15.00 10.66 27.12
C LEU A 61 15.69 11.93 27.60
N ASP A 62 15.84 12.09 28.91
CA ASP A 62 16.68 13.14 29.48
C ASP A 62 18.13 12.62 29.64
N TYR A 63 19.05 13.24 28.90
CA TYR A 63 20.46 12.89 28.94
C TYR A 63 21.32 14.14 29.11
N GLY A 64 22.14 14.18 30.18
CA GLY A 64 23.03 15.32 30.42
C GLY A 64 22.32 16.67 30.50
N GLY A 65 21.11 16.74 31.07
CA GLY A 65 20.30 17.97 31.18
C GLY A 65 19.67 18.44 29.87
N ARG A 66 19.67 17.58 28.83
CA ARG A 66 19.01 17.87 27.53
C ARG A 66 17.95 16.81 27.25
N LYS A 67 16.82 17.26 26.68
CA LYS A 67 15.81 16.35 26.13
C LYS A 67 16.25 15.86 24.77
N ILE A 68 16.38 14.53 24.62
CA ILE A 68 16.61 13.84 23.36
C ILE A 68 15.27 13.23 22.95
N ILE A 69 14.88 13.46 21.70
CA ILE A 69 13.66 12.87 21.12
C ILE A 69 14.09 11.74 20.20
N GLY A 70 13.55 10.55 20.45
CA GLY A 70 13.67 9.39 19.57
C GLY A 70 12.41 9.24 18.71
N PHE A 71 12.58 8.77 17.48
CA PHE A 71 11.49 8.43 16.59
C PHE A 71 11.49 6.92 16.35
N ASN A 72 10.34 6.31 16.50
CA ASN A 72 10.14 4.88 16.20
C ASN A 72 9.38 4.73 14.89
N ASN A 73 9.84 3.81 14.04
CA ASN A 73 9.01 3.33 12.94
C ASN A 73 8.19 2.15 13.44
N ILE A 74 6.92 2.41 13.70
CA ILE A 74 5.93 1.42 14.11
C ILE A 74 4.76 1.39 13.12
N GLU A 75 5.05 1.71 11.86
CA GLU A 75 4.06 1.69 10.79
C GLU A 75 3.57 0.28 10.54
N LEU A 76 2.26 0.12 10.66
CA LEU A 76 1.51 -1.06 10.27
C LEU A 76 0.83 -0.79 8.91
N ILE A 77 -0.14 -1.61 8.56
CA ILE A 77 -1.04 -1.29 7.44
C ILE A 77 -1.89 -0.06 7.75
N THR A 78 -2.78 0.33 6.84
CA THR A 78 -3.68 1.47 7.09
C THR A 78 -4.46 1.29 8.39
N ASP A 79 -4.65 2.37 9.12
CA ASP A 79 -5.52 2.48 10.29
C ASP A 79 -6.94 2.97 9.93
N ARG A 80 -7.20 3.19 8.62
CA ARG A 80 -8.45 3.72 8.08
C ARG A 80 -9.35 2.59 7.59
N PRO A 81 -10.67 2.75 7.72
CA PRO A 81 -11.64 1.77 7.19
C PRO A 81 -11.42 1.50 5.70
N LEU A 82 -11.56 0.24 5.29
CA LEU A 82 -11.38 -0.17 3.90
C LEU A 82 -12.31 0.61 2.95
N GLU A 83 -13.57 0.80 3.33
CA GLU A 83 -14.56 1.57 2.55
C GLU A 83 -14.12 3.00 2.27
N THR A 84 -13.54 3.65 3.29
CA THR A 84 -13.03 5.02 3.14
C THR A 84 -11.88 5.06 2.15
N ASN A 85 -10.93 4.12 2.25
CA ASN A 85 -9.80 4.04 1.34
C ASN A 85 -10.24 3.78 -0.11
N LEU A 86 -11.14 2.82 -0.33
CA LEU A 86 -11.64 2.46 -1.67
C LEU A 86 -12.41 3.61 -2.33
N LYS A 87 -13.24 4.31 -1.55
CA LYS A 87 -13.95 5.50 -2.04
C LYS A 87 -12.97 6.60 -2.47
N GLU A 88 -11.97 6.89 -1.65
CA GLU A 88 -10.96 7.89 -1.97
C GLU A 88 -10.08 7.47 -3.16
N MET A 89 -9.75 6.17 -3.28
CA MET A 89 -9.03 5.63 -4.44
C MET A 89 -9.81 5.86 -5.74
N TYR A 90 -11.11 5.58 -5.73
CA TYR A 90 -11.99 5.86 -6.86
C TYR A 90 -11.98 7.35 -7.25
N GLU A 91 -12.08 8.25 -6.28
CA GLU A 91 -12.05 9.71 -6.54
C GLU A 91 -10.67 10.15 -7.08
N VAL A 92 -9.57 9.59 -6.57
CA VAL A 92 -8.22 9.84 -7.10
C VAL A 92 -8.12 9.41 -8.55
N LYS A 93 -8.54 8.19 -8.89
CA LYS A 93 -8.49 7.69 -10.27
C LYS A 93 -9.37 8.49 -11.21
N LYS A 94 -10.54 8.89 -10.77
CA LYS A 94 -11.46 9.73 -11.54
C LYS A 94 -10.83 11.09 -11.88
N ARG A 95 -10.13 11.69 -10.92
CA ARG A 95 -9.50 13.02 -11.08
C ARG A 95 -8.16 12.94 -11.83
N TYR A 96 -7.40 11.87 -11.64
CA TYR A 96 -6.07 11.68 -12.22
C TYR A 96 -5.98 10.38 -13.05
N PRO A 97 -6.74 10.26 -14.14
CA PRO A 97 -6.88 9.00 -14.89
C PRO A 97 -5.59 8.52 -15.56
N LYS A 98 -4.59 9.40 -15.73
CA LYS A 98 -3.30 9.07 -16.35
C LYS A 98 -2.22 8.67 -15.36
N HIS A 99 -2.45 8.86 -14.05
CA HIS A 99 -1.50 8.52 -13.00
C HIS A 99 -1.71 7.08 -12.55
N ALA A 100 -0.62 6.38 -12.25
CA ALA A 100 -0.69 5.02 -11.72
C ALA A 100 -1.14 5.03 -10.25
N VAL A 101 -2.11 4.20 -9.94
CA VAL A 101 -2.54 3.93 -8.56
C VAL A 101 -2.49 2.43 -8.33
N ILE A 102 -1.61 2.00 -7.43
CA ILE A 102 -1.43 0.60 -7.06
C ILE A 102 -2.06 0.39 -5.69
N ALA A 103 -2.85 -0.66 -5.54
CA ALA A 103 -3.37 -1.06 -4.24
C ALA A 103 -2.40 -2.04 -3.57
N SER A 104 -1.73 -1.61 -2.49
CA SER A 104 -0.98 -2.52 -1.63
C SER A 104 -1.94 -3.27 -0.71
N LEU A 105 -1.85 -4.59 -0.67
CA LEU A 105 -2.81 -5.48 -0.02
C LEU A 105 -2.13 -6.42 0.98
N MET A 106 -2.80 -6.66 2.11
CA MET A 106 -2.40 -7.65 3.10
C MET A 106 -3.61 -8.13 3.88
N VAL A 107 -4.05 -9.36 3.65
CA VAL A 107 -5.14 -10.03 4.36
C VAL A 107 -4.76 -11.48 4.66
N GLU A 108 -5.54 -12.16 5.47
CA GLU A 108 -5.20 -13.45 6.06
C GLU A 108 -5.68 -14.64 5.22
N THR A 109 -6.97 -14.64 4.86
CA THR A 109 -7.62 -15.79 4.25
C THR A 109 -7.76 -15.67 2.73
N LYS A 110 -7.89 -16.81 2.06
CA LYS A 110 -8.10 -16.87 0.61
C LYS A 110 -9.37 -16.10 0.16
N GLU A 111 -10.39 -16.16 0.98
CA GLU A 111 -11.67 -15.48 0.75
C GLU A 111 -11.48 -13.97 0.84
N GLU A 112 -10.75 -13.50 1.84
CA GLU A 112 -10.43 -12.07 1.99
C GLU A 112 -9.55 -11.59 0.83
N TRP A 113 -8.58 -12.39 0.36
CA TRP A 113 -7.77 -12.06 -0.82
C TRP A 113 -8.66 -11.87 -2.04
N LYS A 114 -9.60 -12.78 -2.29
CA LYS A 114 -10.54 -12.68 -3.41
C LYS A 114 -11.39 -11.41 -3.33
N GLU A 115 -11.94 -11.12 -2.16
CA GLU A 115 -12.80 -9.97 -1.94
C GLU A 115 -12.03 -8.64 -2.12
N ILE A 116 -10.87 -8.50 -1.44
CA ILE A 116 -10.14 -7.23 -1.46
C ILE A 116 -9.54 -6.93 -2.83
N ILE A 117 -9.12 -7.94 -3.60
CA ILE A 117 -8.66 -7.80 -4.97
C ILE A 117 -9.78 -7.21 -5.84
N GLN A 118 -10.95 -7.85 -5.84
CA GLN A 118 -12.08 -7.38 -6.65
C GLN A 118 -12.47 -5.95 -6.28
N ARG A 119 -12.53 -5.64 -5.01
CA ARG A 119 -12.91 -4.31 -4.54
C ARG A 119 -11.87 -3.24 -4.88
N ALA A 120 -10.58 -3.56 -4.80
CA ALA A 120 -9.50 -2.64 -5.20
C ALA A 120 -9.53 -2.35 -6.71
N GLU A 121 -9.74 -3.38 -7.53
CA GLU A 121 -9.90 -3.24 -8.97
C GLU A 121 -11.16 -2.43 -9.35
N ASP A 122 -12.28 -2.68 -8.69
CA ASP A 122 -13.53 -1.92 -8.89
C ASP A 122 -13.39 -0.45 -8.47
N ALA A 123 -12.53 -0.16 -7.49
CA ALA A 123 -12.15 1.20 -7.11
C ALA A 123 -11.16 1.87 -8.10
N GLY A 124 -10.71 1.14 -9.13
CA GLY A 124 -9.87 1.66 -10.21
C GLY A 124 -8.37 1.54 -9.99
N ALA A 125 -7.91 0.62 -9.14
CA ALA A 125 -6.48 0.30 -9.04
C ALA A 125 -5.95 -0.19 -10.38
N ASP A 126 -4.81 0.35 -10.82
CA ASP A 126 -4.13 -0.05 -12.06
C ASP A 126 -3.30 -1.32 -11.89
N GLY A 127 -3.02 -1.69 -10.65
CA GLY A 127 -2.29 -2.89 -10.28
C GLY A 127 -2.38 -3.16 -8.78
N LEU A 128 -1.89 -4.31 -8.38
CA LEU A 128 -1.91 -4.78 -7.00
C LEU A 128 -0.48 -5.02 -6.52
N GLU A 129 -0.16 -4.61 -5.29
CA GLU A 129 1.07 -4.95 -4.60
C GLU A 129 0.75 -5.89 -3.45
N LEU A 130 1.48 -7.01 -3.34
CA LEU A 130 1.34 -7.95 -2.23
C LEU A 130 2.32 -7.57 -1.13
N ASN A 131 1.81 -7.12 0.01
CA ASN A 131 2.68 -6.76 1.13
C ASN A 131 3.11 -8.01 1.90
N PHE A 132 4.25 -8.58 1.50
CA PHE A 132 4.91 -9.69 2.18
C PHE A 132 6.14 -9.24 2.99
N GLY A 133 6.29 -7.95 3.23
CA GLY A 133 7.45 -7.38 3.91
C GLY A 133 7.17 -6.82 5.31
N CYS A 134 5.93 -6.51 5.66
CA CYS A 134 5.60 -5.85 6.91
C CYS A 134 5.93 -6.75 8.12
N PRO A 135 6.87 -6.34 9.03
CA PRO A 135 7.29 -7.21 10.13
C PRO A 135 6.45 -7.07 11.40
N HIS A 136 5.67 -5.98 11.53
CA HIS A 136 5.03 -5.63 12.79
C HIS A 136 3.59 -6.13 12.90
N GLY A 137 3.29 -6.89 13.98
CA GLY A 137 1.93 -7.22 14.41
C GLY A 137 1.13 -8.13 13.49
N MET A 138 1.70 -8.53 12.35
CA MET A 138 1.00 -9.32 11.33
C MET A 138 1.60 -10.71 11.15
N CYS A 139 2.85 -10.92 11.56
CA CYS A 139 3.53 -12.21 11.44
C CYS A 139 2.85 -13.29 12.27
N GLU A 140 2.34 -12.96 13.46
CA GLU A 140 1.61 -13.86 14.34
C GLU A 140 0.31 -14.38 13.71
N ARG A 141 -0.24 -13.62 12.75
CA ARG A 141 -1.42 -13.99 11.96
C ARG A 141 -1.07 -14.64 10.62
N GLY A 142 0.20 -14.97 10.38
CA GLY A 142 0.63 -15.56 9.11
C GLY A 142 0.59 -14.62 7.92
N MET A 143 0.81 -13.32 8.15
CA MET A 143 0.80 -12.27 7.12
C MET A 143 2.12 -11.50 7.07
N GLY A 144 2.29 -10.66 6.07
CA GLY A 144 3.47 -9.81 5.93
C GLY A 144 4.75 -10.62 5.81
N SER A 145 5.77 -10.31 6.62
CA SER A 145 7.09 -10.93 6.51
C SER A 145 7.12 -12.43 6.83
N SER A 146 6.14 -12.99 7.53
CA SER A 146 6.02 -14.44 7.70
C SER A 146 5.74 -15.15 6.38
N VAL A 147 4.99 -14.51 5.48
CA VAL A 147 4.76 -15.01 4.12
C VAL A 147 6.04 -14.86 3.28
N GLY A 148 6.67 -13.69 3.32
CA GLY A 148 7.88 -13.41 2.54
C GLY A 148 9.08 -14.29 2.87
N GLN A 149 9.13 -14.86 4.08
CA GLN A 149 10.19 -15.77 4.53
C GLN A 149 9.93 -17.25 4.20
N GLU A 150 8.70 -17.61 3.80
CA GLU A 150 8.28 -18.96 3.51
C GLU A 150 7.93 -19.14 2.02
N PRO A 151 8.85 -19.63 1.18
CA PRO A 151 8.65 -19.69 -0.28
C PRO A 151 7.39 -20.45 -0.70
N LYS A 152 6.99 -21.49 0.02
CA LYS A 152 5.79 -22.27 -0.28
C LYS A 152 4.51 -21.44 -0.03
N VAL A 153 4.45 -20.74 1.09
CA VAL A 153 3.31 -19.89 1.44
C VAL A 153 3.22 -18.69 0.48
N LEU A 154 4.35 -18.08 0.16
CA LEU A 154 4.43 -17.01 -0.83
C LEU A 154 3.91 -17.47 -2.19
N GLN A 155 4.35 -18.63 -2.67
CA GLN A 155 3.86 -19.22 -3.91
C GLN A 155 2.36 -19.49 -3.87
N GLU A 156 1.87 -20.04 -2.78
CA GLU A 156 0.45 -20.36 -2.61
C GLU A 156 -0.42 -19.11 -2.67
N ILE A 157 -0.12 -18.08 -1.85
CA ILE A 157 -0.89 -16.84 -1.82
C ILE A 157 -0.79 -16.10 -3.17
N THR A 158 0.41 -16.04 -3.76
CA THR A 158 0.58 -15.44 -5.09
C THR A 158 -0.27 -16.17 -6.14
N SER A 159 -0.38 -17.49 -6.04
CA SER A 159 -1.24 -18.29 -6.94
C SER A 159 -2.71 -17.95 -6.76
N TRP A 160 -3.20 -17.75 -5.52
CA TRP A 160 -4.56 -17.30 -5.27
C TRP A 160 -4.82 -15.95 -5.90
N VAL A 161 -3.92 -14.98 -5.65
CA VAL A 161 -4.03 -13.63 -6.19
C VAL A 161 -4.07 -13.64 -7.71
N LYS A 162 -3.14 -14.36 -8.35
CA LYS A 162 -3.08 -14.48 -9.82
C LYS A 162 -4.32 -15.15 -10.43
N ALA A 163 -5.02 -15.98 -9.68
CA ALA A 163 -6.27 -16.60 -10.14
C ALA A 163 -7.46 -15.62 -10.13
N TYR A 164 -7.41 -14.57 -9.30
CA TYR A 164 -8.51 -13.61 -9.14
C TYR A 164 -8.23 -12.24 -9.77
N ALA A 165 -6.98 -11.79 -9.78
CA ALA A 165 -6.58 -10.50 -10.28
C ALA A 165 -6.74 -10.40 -11.81
N LYS A 166 -7.28 -9.29 -12.28
CA LYS A 166 -7.36 -8.88 -13.68
C LYS A 166 -6.26 -7.88 -14.04
N THR A 167 -5.74 -7.18 -13.04
CA THR A 167 -4.66 -6.19 -13.17
C THR A 167 -3.30 -6.81 -12.89
N PRO A 168 -2.18 -6.16 -13.28
CA PRO A 168 -0.83 -6.59 -12.93
C PRO A 168 -0.64 -6.74 -11.42
N VAL A 169 0.17 -7.72 -11.04
CA VAL A 169 0.50 -8.03 -9.64
C VAL A 169 1.99 -7.86 -9.42
N LEU A 170 2.34 -7.07 -8.41
CA LEU A 170 3.70 -6.85 -7.92
C LEU A 170 3.88 -7.66 -6.63
N VAL A 171 5.05 -8.29 -6.46
CA VAL A 171 5.41 -9.11 -5.28
C VAL A 171 6.74 -8.62 -4.73
#